data_104d021eac9795f00ba46e7302790b9b
#
_entry.id   104d021eac9795f00ba46e7302790b9b
#
_cell.length_a   1.000
_cell.length_b   1.000
_cell.length_c   1.000
_cell.angle_alpha   90.00
_cell.angle_beta   90.00
_cell.angle_gamma   90.00
#
_symmetry.space_group_name_H-M   'P 1'
#
loop_
_entity.id
_entity.type
_entity.pdbx_description
1 polymer ?
#
loop_
_entity_poly.entity_id
_entity_poly.type
_entity_poly.pdbx_seq_one_letter_code
_entity_poly.pdbx_strand_id
1 'polypeptide(L)'
;MDREKVEAFLDRFVGFAAGATTIGLLAVADRTGLSAYLGEHESGTTDEIAEGARLDPRYVKEILSGLAAAGVVEYESESRVFTLPPEHALFFSSELSPYFMGGWFEMLPAVMAQIESIATATIHGGGVGFEDFGPNLIKGIDRLNSPSYRTFLTAKWLPGVPGLSDRIAEGIRIADVGCGSGTAALLMAEAYPECEVLGYDVSSESIDIARSRAEEIPNAEFQAYSVEGIPIDPGFDLITSLDVIHDLVDPLAGLSRISEALAPDGMYLMMEPNASSKLEENLTDRGALLYGVSTMHCMTQSLAHGGLGLGTAWGRQQAEDMSRTAGFGSFSFLEDISNRFSAFYLLTN
;
A
#
# COMPACT_ATOMS: atom_id res chain seq x y z
N MET A 1 -29.74 -20.11 -23.63
CA MET A 1 -28.59 -19.23 -23.33
C MET A 1 -28.85 -17.90 -24.02
N ASP A 2 -28.72 -16.80 -23.29
CA ASP A 2 -28.91 -15.43 -23.80
C ASP A 2 -27.62 -14.97 -24.48
N ARG A 3 -27.65 -14.79 -25.81
CA ARG A 3 -26.46 -14.48 -26.61
C ARG A 3 -25.93 -13.08 -26.32
N GLU A 4 -26.81 -12.10 -26.08
CA GLU A 4 -26.40 -10.73 -25.75
C GLU A 4 -25.62 -10.67 -24.45
N LYS A 5 -26.04 -11.44 -23.45
CA LYS A 5 -25.31 -11.56 -22.17
C LYS A 5 -23.95 -12.25 -22.33
N VAL A 6 -23.84 -13.20 -23.25
CA VAL A 6 -22.56 -13.86 -23.55
C VAL A 6 -21.58 -12.88 -24.19
N GLU A 7 -22.04 -12.11 -25.18
CA GLU A 7 -21.20 -11.12 -25.88
C GLU A 7 -20.77 -9.99 -24.90
N ALA A 8 -21.68 -9.45 -24.11
CA ALA A 8 -21.36 -8.44 -23.10
C ALA A 8 -20.36 -8.93 -22.04
N PHE A 9 -20.45 -10.20 -21.64
CA PHE A 9 -19.45 -10.76 -20.69
C PHE A 9 -18.11 -11.02 -21.36
N LEU A 10 -18.08 -11.41 -22.66
CA LEU A 10 -16.85 -11.56 -23.41
C LEU A 10 -16.07 -10.23 -23.49
N ASP A 11 -16.75 -9.13 -23.78
CA ASP A 11 -16.14 -7.79 -23.83
C ASP A 11 -15.55 -7.42 -22.45
N ARG A 12 -16.29 -7.70 -21.38
CA ARG A 12 -15.80 -7.47 -20.01
C ARG A 12 -14.58 -8.35 -19.69
N PHE A 13 -14.59 -9.63 -20.08
CA PHE A 13 -13.46 -10.54 -19.89
C PHE A 13 -12.20 -10.10 -20.65
N VAL A 14 -12.36 -9.61 -21.89
CA VAL A 14 -11.27 -9.02 -22.68
C VAL A 14 -10.68 -7.80 -21.93
N GLY A 15 -11.52 -6.98 -21.29
CA GLY A 15 -11.08 -5.87 -20.44
C GLY A 15 -10.22 -6.34 -19.26
N PHE A 16 -10.57 -7.44 -18.59
CA PHE A 16 -9.75 -8.01 -17.50
C PHE A 16 -8.39 -8.49 -18.01
N ALA A 17 -8.35 -9.20 -19.13
CA ALA A 17 -7.10 -9.67 -19.73
C ALA A 17 -6.23 -8.50 -20.24
N ALA A 18 -6.84 -7.50 -20.87
CA ALA A 18 -6.14 -6.28 -21.30
C ALA A 18 -5.55 -5.52 -20.12
N GLY A 19 -6.30 -5.35 -19.01
CA GLY A 19 -5.79 -4.70 -17.81
C GLY A 19 -4.58 -5.42 -17.22
N ALA A 20 -4.65 -6.76 -17.10
CA ALA A 20 -3.53 -7.57 -16.60
C ALA A 20 -2.27 -7.44 -17.47
N THR A 21 -2.42 -7.49 -18.79
CA THR A 21 -1.29 -7.33 -19.74
C THR A 21 -0.77 -5.90 -19.76
N THR A 22 -1.62 -4.88 -19.60
CA THR A 22 -1.21 -3.47 -19.49
C THR A 22 -0.32 -3.23 -18.27
N ILE A 23 -0.66 -3.81 -17.12
CA ILE A 23 0.22 -3.75 -15.93
C ILE A 23 1.58 -4.40 -16.24
N GLY A 24 1.60 -5.51 -16.97
CA GLY A 24 2.86 -6.12 -17.41
C GLY A 24 3.69 -5.21 -18.32
N LEU A 25 3.06 -4.50 -19.25
CA LEU A 25 3.75 -3.51 -20.11
C LEU A 25 4.31 -2.34 -19.28
N LEU A 26 3.52 -1.82 -18.33
CA LEU A 26 3.95 -0.76 -17.40
C LEU A 26 5.11 -1.23 -16.52
N ALA A 27 5.08 -2.47 -16.04
CA ALA A 27 6.18 -3.06 -15.28
C ALA A 27 7.49 -3.16 -16.09
N VAL A 28 7.39 -3.50 -17.38
CA VAL A 28 8.55 -3.49 -18.28
C VAL A 28 9.03 -2.06 -18.53
N ALA A 29 8.13 -1.13 -18.80
CA ALA A 29 8.46 0.28 -19.04
C ALA A 29 9.13 0.93 -17.81
N ASP A 30 8.64 0.64 -16.60
CA ASP A 30 9.23 1.11 -15.35
C ASP A 30 10.66 0.56 -15.15
N ARG A 31 10.83 -0.76 -15.25
CA ARG A 31 12.15 -1.43 -15.07
C ARG A 31 13.21 -1.05 -16.08
N THR A 32 12.80 -0.66 -17.29
CA THR A 32 13.71 -0.24 -18.35
C THR A 32 13.97 1.27 -18.36
N GLY A 33 13.30 2.04 -17.49
CA GLY A 33 13.38 3.50 -17.46
C GLY A 33 12.56 4.19 -18.55
N LEU A 34 11.80 3.44 -19.37
CA LEU A 34 10.98 4.03 -20.46
C LEU A 34 9.90 4.96 -19.89
N SER A 35 9.27 4.60 -18.77
CA SER A 35 8.26 5.45 -18.12
C SER A 35 8.84 6.79 -17.65
N ALA A 36 10.03 6.78 -17.04
CA ALA A 36 10.73 7.99 -16.61
C ALA A 36 11.13 8.85 -17.82
N TYR A 37 11.69 8.22 -18.85
CA TYR A 37 12.06 8.92 -20.10
C TYR A 37 10.85 9.65 -20.74
N LEU A 38 9.70 8.96 -20.83
CA LEU A 38 8.48 9.57 -21.36
C LEU A 38 7.97 10.73 -20.50
N GLY A 39 8.13 10.65 -19.17
CA GLY A 39 7.77 11.74 -18.27
C GLY A 39 8.64 12.98 -18.41
N GLU A 40 9.92 12.81 -18.80
CA GLU A 40 10.86 13.91 -19.01
C GLU A 40 10.78 14.54 -20.41
N HIS A 41 10.40 13.76 -21.43
CA HIS A 41 10.45 14.15 -22.86
C HIS A 41 9.06 14.29 -23.49
N GLU A 42 8.01 13.94 -22.77
CA GLU A 42 6.60 14.04 -23.11
C GLU A 42 6.17 13.33 -24.42
N SER A 43 6.87 13.52 -25.54
CA SER A 43 6.46 12.99 -26.85
C SER A 43 7.63 12.65 -27.78
N GLY A 44 7.39 11.77 -28.75
CA GLY A 44 8.32 11.41 -29.80
C GLY A 44 7.80 10.27 -30.69
N THR A 45 8.46 10.06 -31.82
CA THR A 45 8.29 8.84 -32.62
C THR A 45 8.93 7.65 -31.89
N THR A 46 8.59 6.43 -32.31
CA THR A 46 9.21 5.21 -31.80
C THR A 46 10.73 5.24 -31.81
N ASP A 47 11.29 5.69 -32.96
CA ASP A 47 12.75 5.69 -33.14
C ASP A 47 13.44 6.74 -32.26
N GLU A 48 12.87 7.94 -32.13
CA GLU A 48 13.38 9.00 -31.22
C GLU A 48 13.34 8.57 -29.77
N ILE A 49 12.23 7.96 -29.33
CA ILE A 49 12.07 7.46 -27.96
C ILE A 49 13.05 6.31 -27.70
N ALA A 50 13.18 5.37 -28.64
CA ALA A 50 14.09 4.23 -28.50
C ALA A 50 15.56 4.67 -28.43
N GLU A 51 15.97 5.61 -29.30
CA GLU A 51 17.31 6.18 -29.30
C GLU A 51 17.59 6.94 -27.99
N GLY A 52 16.68 7.83 -27.58
CA GLY A 52 16.84 8.65 -26.39
C GLY A 52 16.85 7.84 -25.09
N ALA A 53 15.98 6.84 -24.97
CA ALA A 53 15.93 5.92 -23.83
C ALA A 53 17.01 4.82 -23.91
N ARG A 54 17.74 4.68 -25.01
CA ARG A 54 18.74 3.64 -25.29
C ARG A 54 18.17 2.22 -25.20
N LEU A 55 16.99 2.03 -25.78
CA LEU A 55 16.25 0.77 -25.78
C LEU A 55 16.12 0.22 -27.20
N ASP A 56 15.82 -1.08 -27.32
CA ASP A 56 15.55 -1.71 -28.61
C ASP A 56 14.26 -1.15 -29.24
N PRO A 57 14.32 -0.62 -30.47
CA PRO A 57 13.18 0.06 -31.13
C PRO A 57 11.99 -0.88 -31.37
N ARG A 58 12.24 -2.20 -31.55
CA ARG A 58 11.14 -3.15 -31.77
C ARG A 58 10.32 -3.35 -30.46
N TYR A 59 10.99 -3.44 -29.31
CA TYR A 59 10.32 -3.52 -28.02
C TYR A 59 9.62 -2.22 -27.66
N VAL A 60 10.27 -1.07 -27.86
CA VAL A 60 9.67 0.26 -27.61
C VAL A 60 8.40 0.44 -28.45
N LYS A 61 8.42 0.09 -29.74
CA LYS A 61 7.24 0.13 -30.60
C LYS A 61 6.09 -0.72 -30.06
N GLU A 62 6.37 -1.94 -29.62
CA GLU A 62 5.32 -2.86 -29.13
C GLU A 62 4.73 -2.35 -27.81
N ILE A 63 5.58 -1.91 -26.87
CA ILE A 63 5.15 -1.37 -25.59
C ILE A 63 4.29 -0.13 -25.81
N LEU A 64 4.76 0.86 -26.58
CA LEU A 64 4.01 2.09 -26.86
C LEU A 64 2.70 1.81 -27.56
N SER A 65 2.66 0.86 -28.51
CA SER A 65 1.42 0.48 -29.20
C SER A 65 0.41 -0.13 -28.22
N GLY A 66 0.85 -1.01 -27.31
CA GLY A 66 0.01 -1.59 -26.28
C GLY A 66 -0.49 -0.54 -25.27
N LEU A 67 0.39 0.37 -24.83
CA LEU A 67 0.01 1.46 -23.93
C LEU A 67 -0.93 2.47 -24.61
N ALA A 68 -0.78 2.73 -25.90
CA ALA A 68 -1.71 3.58 -26.66
C ALA A 68 -3.08 2.91 -26.83
N ALA A 69 -3.12 1.61 -27.13
CA ALA A 69 -4.36 0.86 -27.18
C ALA A 69 -5.10 0.80 -25.83
N ALA A 70 -4.35 0.83 -24.75
CA ALA A 70 -4.88 0.88 -23.38
C ALA A 70 -5.22 2.32 -22.90
N GLY A 71 -4.97 3.36 -23.71
CA GLY A 71 -5.24 4.75 -23.38
C GLY A 71 -4.27 5.35 -22.33
N VAL A 72 -3.11 4.74 -22.13
CA VAL A 72 -2.06 5.25 -21.23
C VAL A 72 -1.25 6.35 -21.91
N VAL A 73 -0.89 6.17 -23.17
CA VAL A 73 -0.25 7.18 -24.02
C VAL A 73 -1.16 7.51 -25.19
N GLU A 74 -1.07 8.71 -25.72
CA GLU A 74 -1.76 9.14 -26.94
C GLU A 74 -0.92 8.82 -28.16
N TYR A 75 -1.55 8.61 -29.34
CA TYR A 75 -0.88 8.36 -30.61
C TYR A 75 -1.49 9.19 -31.73
N GLU A 76 -0.65 10.00 -32.38
CA GLU A 76 -1.00 10.77 -33.56
C GLU A 76 -0.57 10.02 -34.82
N SER A 77 -1.52 9.65 -35.66
CA SER A 77 -1.28 8.74 -36.81
C SER A 77 -0.52 9.39 -37.97
N GLU A 78 -0.69 10.70 -38.18
CA GLU A 78 -0.04 11.42 -39.31
C GLU A 78 1.46 11.62 -39.04
N SER A 79 1.80 12.08 -37.81
CA SER A 79 3.17 12.30 -37.37
C SER A 79 3.85 11.05 -36.82
N ARG A 80 3.07 10.01 -36.49
CA ARG A 80 3.51 8.80 -35.77
C ARG A 80 4.13 9.07 -34.42
N VAL A 81 3.69 10.12 -33.76
CA VAL A 81 4.17 10.56 -32.44
C VAL A 81 3.33 9.93 -31.34
N PHE A 82 4.01 9.40 -30.33
CA PHE A 82 3.43 9.00 -29.05
C PHE A 82 3.64 10.12 -28.03
N THR A 83 2.61 10.39 -27.21
CA THR A 83 2.65 11.41 -26.17
C THR A 83 2.17 10.79 -24.87
N LEU A 84 2.93 10.96 -23.78
CA LEU A 84 2.44 10.68 -22.44
C LEU A 84 1.79 11.95 -21.89
N PRO A 85 0.45 11.98 -21.73
CA PRO A 85 -0.23 13.15 -21.15
C PRO A 85 0.33 13.46 -19.75
N PRO A 86 0.56 14.73 -19.39
CA PRO A 86 1.12 15.11 -18.09
C PRO A 86 0.27 14.60 -16.90
N GLU A 87 -1.06 14.51 -17.06
CA GLU A 87 -1.95 13.94 -16.06
C GLU A 87 -1.68 12.44 -15.85
N HIS A 88 -1.37 11.69 -16.91
CA HIS A 88 -1.03 10.27 -16.83
C HIS A 88 0.40 10.07 -16.28
N ALA A 89 1.32 10.97 -16.64
CA ALA A 89 2.70 10.92 -16.18
C ALA A 89 2.80 10.92 -14.63
N LEU A 90 1.86 11.58 -13.94
CA LEU A 90 1.78 11.59 -12.47
C LEU A 90 1.71 10.18 -11.87
N PHE A 91 1.17 9.20 -12.60
CA PHE A 91 0.98 7.84 -12.09
C PHE A 91 2.15 6.90 -12.39
N PHE A 92 3.01 7.23 -13.37
CA PHE A 92 3.97 6.25 -13.92
C PHE A 92 5.41 6.72 -14.00
N SER A 93 5.67 8.05 -14.02
CA SER A 93 6.99 8.56 -14.40
C SER A 93 7.89 8.95 -13.24
N SER A 94 7.35 9.31 -12.08
CA SER A 94 8.16 9.82 -10.96
C SER A 94 7.61 9.40 -9.60
N GLU A 95 8.48 8.80 -8.78
CA GLU A 95 8.19 8.47 -7.38
C GLU A 95 7.99 9.71 -6.48
N LEU A 96 8.28 10.90 -6.98
CA LEU A 96 8.01 12.15 -6.27
C LEU A 96 6.54 12.60 -6.40
N SER A 97 5.80 12.01 -7.35
CA SER A 97 4.37 12.30 -7.51
C SER A 97 3.56 11.64 -6.38
N PRO A 98 2.65 12.36 -5.71
CA PRO A 98 1.75 11.79 -4.71
C PRO A 98 0.76 10.76 -5.29
N TYR A 99 0.65 10.70 -6.61
CA TYR A 99 -0.23 9.79 -7.35
C TYR A 99 0.53 8.60 -7.96
N PHE A 100 1.82 8.47 -7.71
CA PHE A 100 2.64 7.41 -8.29
C PHE A 100 2.13 6.02 -7.89
N MET A 101 1.95 5.17 -8.89
CA MET A 101 1.39 3.81 -8.74
C MET A 101 2.41 2.71 -9.11
N GLY A 102 3.68 3.07 -9.23
CA GLY A 102 4.74 2.14 -9.66
C GLY A 102 4.94 0.94 -8.72
N GLY A 103 4.50 1.04 -7.46
CA GLY A 103 4.50 -0.10 -6.55
C GLY A 103 3.66 -1.28 -7.05
N TRP A 104 2.56 -1.04 -7.77
CA TRP A 104 1.77 -2.08 -8.41
C TRP A 104 2.54 -2.87 -9.47
N PHE A 105 3.54 -2.26 -10.12
CA PHE A 105 4.36 -2.90 -11.15
C PHE A 105 5.34 -3.93 -10.58
N GLU A 106 5.69 -3.82 -9.31
CA GLU A 106 6.47 -4.82 -8.57
C GLU A 106 5.55 -5.82 -7.85
N MET A 107 4.52 -5.32 -7.16
CA MET A 107 3.65 -6.12 -6.30
C MET A 107 2.77 -7.11 -7.10
N LEU A 108 2.06 -6.67 -8.15
CA LEU A 108 1.15 -7.56 -8.88
C LEU A 108 1.86 -8.76 -9.54
N PRO A 109 3.00 -8.61 -10.23
CA PRO A 109 3.75 -9.76 -10.70
C PRO A 109 4.19 -10.72 -9.57
N ALA A 110 4.58 -10.20 -8.41
CA ALA A 110 5.00 -11.01 -7.27
C ALA A 110 3.84 -11.85 -6.71
N VAL A 111 2.67 -11.25 -6.50
CA VAL A 111 1.50 -11.98 -5.99
C VAL A 111 0.93 -12.94 -7.03
N MET A 112 0.93 -12.60 -8.31
CA MET A 112 0.50 -13.50 -9.39
C MET A 112 1.41 -14.71 -9.57
N ALA A 113 2.69 -14.60 -9.23
CA ALA A 113 3.62 -15.73 -9.27
C ALA A 113 3.25 -16.83 -8.24
N GLN A 114 2.43 -16.50 -7.23
CA GLN A 114 1.99 -17.44 -6.18
C GLN A 114 0.65 -18.14 -6.48
N ILE A 115 0.08 -17.99 -7.66
CA ILE A 115 -1.24 -18.55 -8.01
C ILE A 115 -1.32 -20.06 -7.71
N GLU A 116 -0.29 -20.84 -8.04
CA GLU A 116 -0.27 -22.29 -7.80
C GLU A 116 -0.22 -22.62 -6.29
N SER A 117 0.55 -21.87 -5.52
CA SER A 117 0.63 -22.01 -4.05
C SER A 117 -0.72 -21.68 -3.40
N ILE A 118 -1.36 -20.59 -3.85
CA ILE A 118 -2.67 -20.15 -3.36
C ILE A 118 -3.77 -21.15 -3.76
N ALA A 119 -3.72 -21.70 -4.98
CA ALA A 119 -4.63 -22.74 -5.41
C ALA A 119 -4.50 -24.00 -4.53
N THR A 120 -3.27 -24.37 -4.18
CA THR A 120 -2.99 -25.49 -3.25
C THR A 120 -3.56 -25.19 -1.86
N ALA A 121 -3.34 -23.98 -1.33
CA ALA A 121 -3.90 -23.55 -0.05
C ALA A 121 -5.44 -23.52 -0.07
N THR A 122 -6.05 -23.12 -1.19
CA THR A 122 -7.52 -23.14 -1.36
C THR A 122 -8.10 -24.55 -1.25
N ILE A 123 -7.36 -25.58 -1.68
CA ILE A 123 -7.81 -26.98 -1.62
C ILE A 123 -7.57 -27.62 -0.24
N HIS A 124 -6.45 -27.31 0.38
CA HIS A 124 -5.97 -28.03 1.58
C HIS A 124 -6.02 -27.20 2.86
N GLY A 125 -6.36 -25.93 2.80
CA GLY A 125 -6.21 -24.97 3.89
C GLY A 125 -4.77 -24.46 4.01
N GLY A 126 -4.53 -23.57 4.97
CA GLY A 126 -3.28 -22.83 5.12
C GLY A 126 -3.23 -21.59 4.26
N GLY A 127 -2.03 -21.15 3.87
CA GLY A 127 -1.82 -19.95 3.09
C GLY A 127 -0.41 -19.89 2.48
N VAL A 128 -0.03 -18.70 1.97
CA VAL A 128 1.30 -18.39 1.44
C VAL A 128 1.89 -17.31 2.32
N GLY A 129 3.00 -17.58 2.99
CA GLY A 129 3.63 -16.66 3.92
C GLY A 129 4.22 -15.42 3.23
N PHE A 130 4.36 -14.33 3.98
CA PHE A 130 4.93 -13.09 3.46
C PHE A 130 6.33 -13.30 2.85
N GLU A 131 7.13 -14.16 3.46
CA GLU A 131 8.48 -14.55 3.05
C GLU A 131 8.53 -15.25 1.69
N ASP A 132 7.45 -15.91 1.27
CA ASP A 132 7.37 -16.67 0.02
C ASP A 132 7.18 -15.78 -1.22
N PHE A 133 6.75 -14.53 -1.05
CA PHE A 133 6.55 -13.59 -2.16
C PHE A 133 7.84 -12.96 -2.68
N GLY A 134 8.92 -13.03 -1.89
CA GLY A 134 10.22 -12.51 -2.24
C GLY A 134 10.36 -10.98 -2.18
N PRO A 135 11.56 -10.44 -2.45
CA PRO A 135 11.91 -9.03 -2.19
C PRO A 135 11.12 -8.03 -3.05
N ASN A 136 10.59 -8.45 -4.20
CA ASN A 136 9.80 -7.56 -5.06
C ASN A 136 8.48 -7.14 -4.39
N LEU A 137 7.92 -7.96 -3.49
CA LEU A 137 6.73 -7.58 -2.74
C LEU A 137 7.04 -6.44 -1.77
N ILE A 138 8.09 -6.57 -0.94
CA ILE A 138 8.52 -5.54 0.02
C ILE A 138 8.78 -4.22 -0.71
N LYS A 139 9.56 -4.27 -1.79
CA LYS A 139 9.83 -3.12 -2.64
C LYS A 139 8.55 -2.51 -3.23
N GLY A 140 7.62 -3.35 -3.69
CA GLY A 140 6.36 -2.92 -4.26
C GLY A 140 5.48 -2.20 -3.25
N ILE A 141 5.36 -2.72 -2.03
CA ILE A 141 4.60 -2.11 -0.94
C ILE A 141 5.21 -0.75 -0.55
N ASP A 142 6.54 -0.69 -0.35
CA ASP A 142 7.23 0.58 -0.04
C ASP A 142 7.03 1.62 -1.15
N ARG A 143 7.21 1.26 -2.43
CA ARG A 143 6.99 2.14 -3.58
C ARG A 143 5.53 2.57 -3.77
N LEU A 144 4.56 1.76 -3.32
CA LEU A 144 3.14 2.10 -3.40
C LEU A 144 2.75 3.12 -2.33
N ASN A 145 3.25 2.96 -1.11
CA ASN A 145 2.84 3.74 0.05
C ASN A 145 3.68 5.01 0.24
N SER A 146 4.99 4.95 -0.01
CA SER A 146 5.93 6.05 0.22
C SER A 146 5.52 7.40 -0.39
N PRO A 147 5.00 7.50 -1.64
CA PRO A 147 4.60 8.77 -2.21
C PRO A 147 3.49 9.47 -1.43
N SER A 148 2.49 8.71 -0.96
CA SER A 148 1.40 9.25 -0.15
C SER A 148 1.86 9.62 1.26
N TYR A 149 2.75 8.84 1.87
CA TYR A 149 3.34 9.15 3.18
C TYR A 149 4.15 10.44 3.13
N ARG A 150 5.07 10.59 2.16
CA ARG A 150 5.86 11.81 1.97
C ARG A 150 5.00 13.06 1.77
N THR A 151 3.86 12.91 1.08
CA THR A 151 3.01 14.05 0.75
C THR A 151 2.03 14.39 1.86
N PHE A 152 1.45 13.39 2.52
CA PHE A 152 0.27 13.64 3.35
C PHE A 152 0.47 13.33 4.83
N LEU A 153 1.42 12.48 5.23
CA LEU A 153 1.53 12.02 6.62
C LEU A 153 1.66 13.19 7.60
N THR A 154 2.70 14.00 7.44
CA THR A 154 2.99 15.13 8.34
C THR A 154 2.29 16.43 7.94
N ALA A 155 1.88 16.56 6.66
CA ALA A 155 1.21 17.75 6.16
C ALA A 155 -0.31 17.74 6.32
N LYS A 156 -0.94 16.55 6.40
CA LYS A 156 -2.39 16.42 6.42
C LYS A 156 -2.90 15.41 7.44
N TRP A 157 -2.36 14.18 7.47
CA TRP A 157 -2.95 13.11 8.26
C TRP A 157 -2.77 13.35 9.76
N LEU A 158 -1.54 13.53 10.22
CA LEU A 158 -1.28 13.80 11.64
C LEU A 158 -1.89 15.13 12.12
N PRO A 159 -1.78 16.26 11.36
CA PRO A 159 -2.48 17.48 11.72
C PRO A 159 -4.01 17.39 11.73
N GLY A 160 -4.57 16.45 10.95
CA GLY A 160 -6.01 16.18 10.90
C GLY A 160 -6.54 15.35 12.08
N VAL A 161 -5.67 14.85 12.96
CA VAL A 161 -6.05 14.18 14.20
C VAL A 161 -6.33 15.22 15.28
N PRO A 162 -7.57 15.28 15.84
CA PRO A 162 -7.93 16.29 16.83
C PRO A 162 -7.01 16.30 18.05
N GLY A 163 -6.42 17.45 18.38
CA GLY A 163 -5.56 17.66 19.54
C GLY A 163 -4.14 17.09 19.42
N LEU A 164 -3.79 16.39 18.35
CA LEU A 164 -2.48 15.76 18.22
C LEU A 164 -1.35 16.79 17.95
N SER A 165 -1.62 17.83 17.16
CA SER A 165 -0.58 18.83 16.81
C SER A 165 0.01 19.54 18.03
N ASP A 166 -0.82 19.89 19.01
CA ASP A 166 -0.36 20.55 20.25
C ASP A 166 0.53 19.60 21.06
N ARG A 167 0.17 18.32 21.13
CA ARG A 167 0.96 17.29 21.84
C ARG A 167 2.30 17.03 21.17
N ILE A 168 2.32 16.92 19.83
CA ILE A 168 3.57 16.77 19.05
C ILE A 168 4.52 17.93 19.32
N ALA A 169 4.01 19.17 19.43
CA ALA A 169 4.83 20.35 19.71
C ALA A 169 5.49 20.32 21.11
N GLU A 170 4.96 19.56 22.05
CA GLU A 170 5.53 19.36 23.39
C GLU A 170 6.61 18.26 23.43
N GLY A 171 6.76 17.51 22.33
CA GLY A 171 7.61 16.33 22.26
C GLY A 171 6.94 15.11 22.89
N ILE A 172 6.57 14.14 22.07
CA ILE A 172 5.87 12.93 22.51
C ILE A 172 6.58 11.65 22.05
N ARG A 173 6.16 10.55 22.65
CA ARG A 173 6.64 9.22 22.31
C ARG A 173 5.69 8.56 21.32
N ILE A 174 6.20 8.26 20.11
CA ILE A 174 5.42 7.71 18.97
C ILE A 174 5.89 6.29 18.69
N ALA A 175 4.95 5.36 18.53
CA ALA A 175 5.23 4.04 17.95
C ALA A 175 4.57 3.93 16.57
N ASP A 176 5.31 3.40 15.60
CA ASP A 176 4.78 2.97 14.30
C ASP A 176 4.83 1.45 14.23
N VAL A 177 3.68 0.80 14.35
CA VAL A 177 3.59 -0.68 14.39
C VAL A 177 3.28 -1.22 13.00
N GLY A 178 4.02 -2.25 12.58
CA GLY A 178 4.05 -2.70 11.19
C GLY A 178 4.76 -1.68 10.29
N CYS A 179 5.84 -1.07 10.80
CA CYS A 179 6.53 0.05 10.14
C CYS A 179 7.22 -0.33 8.81
N GLY A 180 7.32 -1.61 8.47
CA GLY A 180 8.03 -2.10 7.29
C GLY A 180 9.47 -1.58 7.24
N SER A 181 9.87 -1.02 6.10
CA SER A 181 11.19 -0.40 5.88
C SER A 181 11.36 0.98 6.53
N GLY A 182 10.43 1.41 7.39
CA GLY A 182 10.53 2.58 8.26
C GLY A 182 10.12 3.90 7.63
N THR A 183 9.56 3.93 6.42
CA THR A 183 9.31 5.19 5.70
C THR A 183 8.43 6.17 6.50
N ALA A 184 7.32 5.71 7.09
CA ALA A 184 6.43 6.58 7.86
C ALA A 184 7.10 7.06 9.17
N ALA A 185 7.73 6.16 9.91
CA ALA A 185 8.44 6.48 11.15
C ALA A 185 9.57 7.50 10.93
N LEU A 186 10.37 7.33 9.86
CA LEU A 186 11.44 8.27 9.49
C LEU A 186 10.89 9.65 9.16
N LEU A 187 9.81 9.74 8.37
CA LEU A 187 9.16 11.02 8.07
C LEU A 187 8.61 11.71 9.31
N MET A 188 8.08 10.96 10.29
CA MET A 188 7.65 11.52 11.57
C MET A 188 8.85 12.02 12.38
N ALA A 189 9.94 11.26 12.46
CA ALA A 189 11.13 11.63 13.19
C ALA A 189 11.81 12.88 12.61
N GLU A 190 11.92 12.97 11.27
CA GLU A 190 12.48 14.16 10.59
C GLU A 190 11.61 15.40 10.80
N ALA A 191 10.28 15.26 10.73
CA ALA A 191 9.35 16.38 10.87
C ALA A 191 9.23 16.87 12.33
N TYR A 192 9.45 15.97 13.30
CA TYR A 192 9.22 16.23 14.72
C TYR A 192 10.45 15.86 15.56
N PRO A 193 11.54 16.63 15.51
CA PRO A 193 12.82 16.31 16.13
C PRO A 193 12.77 16.21 17.67
N GLU A 194 11.77 16.80 18.33
CA GLU A 194 11.56 16.71 19.78
C GLU A 194 10.81 15.44 20.19
N CYS A 195 10.26 14.68 19.23
CA CYS A 195 9.57 13.41 19.49
C CYS A 195 10.55 12.25 19.47
N GLU A 196 10.29 11.21 20.28
CA GLU A 196 10.92 9.89 20.16
C GLU A 196 10.06 8.99 19.27
N VAL A 197 10.61 8.47 18.18
CA VAL A 197 9.88 7.63 17.22
C VAL A 197 10.44 6.21 17.19
N LEU A 198 9.59 5.23 17.49
CA LEU A 198 9.97 3.82 17.51
C LEU A 198 9.18 3.04 16.46
N GLY A 199 9.89 2.41 15.51
CA GLY A 199 9.29 1.54 14.51
C GLY A 199 9.39 0.07 14.92
N TYR A 200 8.28 -0.65 14.79
CA TYR A 200 8.19 -2.09 15.09
C TYR A 200 7.65 -2.84 13.87
N ASP A 201 8.35 -3.91 13.49
CA ASP A 201 7.90 -4.82 12.43
C ASP A 201 8.37 -6.24 12.72
N VAL A 202 7.63 -7.24 12.29
CA VAL A 202 8.00 -8.65 12.46
C VAL A 202 9.12 -9.07 11.52
N SER A 203 9.25 -8.41 10.37
CA SER A 203 10.27 -8.69 9.35
C SER A 203 11.62 -8.10 9.74
N SER A 204 12.57 -8.96 10.12
CA SER A 204 13.95 -8.53 10.41
C SER A 204 14.63 -7.89 9.20
N GLU A 205 14.33 -8.34 7.98
CA GLU A 205 14.84 -7.75 6.73
C GLU A 205 14.36 -6.31 6.56
N SER A 206 13.08 -6.05 6.78
CA SER A 206 12.52 -4.70 6.74
C SER A 206 13.12 -3.79 7.81
N ILE A 207 13.31 -4.30 9.03
CA ILE A 207 13.93 -3.56 10.13
C ILE A 207 15.41 -3.22 9.84
N ASP A 208 16.16 -4.11 9.22
CA ASP A 208 17.55 -3.82 8.85
C ASP A 208 17.63 -2.70 7.79
N ILE A 209 16.69 -2.66 6.85
CA ILE A 209 16.54 -1.55 5.90
C ILE A 209 16.20 -0.25 6.65
N ALA A 210 15.23 -0.29 7.57
CA ALA A 210 14.82 0.88 8.35
C ALA A 210 15.96 1.44 9.20
N ARG A 211 16.75 0.59 9.86
CA ARG A 211 17.94 0.99 10.64
C ARG A 211 19.00 1.66 9.77
N SER A 212 19.28 1.10 8.59
CA SER A 212 20.24 1.71 7.66
C SER A 212 19.78 3.10 7.20
N ARG A 213 18.47 3.29 6.98
CA ARG A 213 17.90 4.60 6.63
C ARG A 213 17.93 5.60 7.78
N ALA A 214 17.96 5.13 9.03
CA ALA A 214 17.91 5.95 10.25
C ALA A 214 19.29 6.43 10.74
N GLU A 215 20.41 6.05 10.13
CA GLU A 215 21.77 6.32 10.64
C GLU A 215 22.01 7.80 11.00
N GLU A 216 21.37 8.74 10.31
CA GLU A 216 21.50 10.19 10.54
C GLU A 216 20.29 10.80 11.29
N ILE A 217 19.33 9.98 11.76
CA ILE A 217 18.09 10.43 12.40
C ILE A 217 18.06 9.96 13.87
N PRO A 218 18.62 10.76 14.81
CA PRO A 218 18.92 10.29 16.16
C PRO A 218 17.71 10.02 17.05
N ASN A 219 16.53 10.51 16.68
CA ASN A 219 15.27 10.31 17.41
C ASN A 219 14.40 9.20 16.81
N ALA A 220 14.94 8.38 15.88
CA ALA A 220 14.26 7.20 15.33
C ALA A 220 14.99 5.92 15.75
N GLU A 221 14.24 4.94 16.23
CA GLU A 221 14.74 3.60 16.58
C GLU A 221 13.85 2.52 15.99
N PHE A 222 14.42 1.39 15.57
CA PHE A 222 13.69 0.29 14.92
C PHE A 222 14.00 -1.05 15.56
N GLN A 223 12.96 -1.83 15.86
CA GLN A 223 13.07 -3.11 16.53
C GLN A 223 12.20 -4.18 15.87
N ALA A 224 12.75 -5.41 15.75
CA ALA A 224 12.03 -6.55 15.20
C ALA A 224 11.13 -7.17 16.28
N TYR A 225 9.87 -6.73 16.32
CA TYR A 225 8.82 -7.24 17.20
C TYR A 225 7.52 -7.43 16.43
N SER A 226 6.76 -8.48 16.78
CA SER A 226 5.35 -8.55 16.39
C SER A 226 4.54 -7.48 17.14
N VAL A 227 3.37 -7.15 16.62
CA VAL A 227 2.48 -6.16 17.26
C VAL A 227 2.12 -6.60 18.70
N GLU A 228 1.91 -7.90 18.92
CA GLU A 228 1.62 -8.47 20.24
C GLU A 228 2.81 -8.39 21.22
N GLY A 229 4.01 -8.17 20.70
CA GLY A 229 5.26 -8.11 21.46
C GLY A 229 5.75 -6.71 21.80
N ILE A 230 5.13 -5.64 21.30
CA ILE A 230 5.59 -4.27 21.55
C ILE A 230 5.61 -3.94 23.04
N PRO A 231 6.56 -3.09 23.53
CA PRO A 231 6.62 -2.69 24.92
C PRO A 231 5.36 -1.92 25.38
N ILE A 232 4.99 -2.08 26.65
CA ILE A 232 3.88 -1.33 27.27
C ILE A 232 4.35 -0.32 28.30
N ASP A 233 5.61 -0.34 28.69
CA ASP A 233 6.20 0.56 29.68
C ASP A 233 7.59 1.02 29.21
N PRO A 234 7.82 2.33 29.08
CA PRO A 234 6.83 3.40 29.21
C PRO A 234 5.83 3.40 28.03
N GLY A 235 4.58 3.82 28.28
CA GLY A 235 3.54 3.88 27.26
C GLY A 235 3.81 4.88 26.15
N PHE A 236 3.05 4.80 25.05
CA PHE A 236 3.15 5.68 23.90
C PHE A 236 2.03 6.72 23.89
N ASP A 237 2.38 7.97 23.59
CA ASP A 237 1.40 9.06 23.43
C ASP A 237 0.63 8.95 22.10
N LEU A 238 1.31 8.45 21.06
CA LEU A 238 0.73 8.12 19.77
C LEU A 238 1.23 6.75 19.34
N ILE A 239 0.30 5.91 18.91
CA ILE A 239 0.62 4.70 18.14
C ILE A 239 0.01 4.88 16.75
N THR A 240 0.75 4.55 15.70
CA THR A 240 0.26 4.47 14.32
C THR A 240 0.34 3.04 13.82
N SER A 241 -0.64 2.63 13.00
CA SER A 241 -0.54 1.47 12.10
C SER A 241 -1.11 1.85 10.74
N LEU A 242 -0.33 1.61 9.69
CA LEU A 242 -0.67 2.05 8.34
C LEU A 242 -0.74 0.83 7.42
N ASP A 243 -1.95 0.32 7.18
CA ASP A 243 -2.24 -0.92 6.43
C ASP A 243 -1.62 -2.16 7.09
N VAL A 244 -1.96 -2.45 8.36
CA VAL A 244 -1.30 -3.49 9.16
C VAL A 244 -2.27 -4.50 9.78
N ILE A 245 -3.35 -4.03 10.42
CA ILE A 245 -4.17 -4.88 11.31
C ILE A 245 -4.84 -6.02 10.54
N HIS A 246 -5.25 -5.77 9.31
CA HIS A 246 -5.89 -6.78 8.45
C HIS A 246 -4.95 -7.93 8.03
N ASP A 247 -3.63 -7.75 8.20
CA ASP A 247 -2.60 -8.72 7.86
C ASP A 247 -2.18 -9.60 9.05
N LEU A 248 -2.52 -9.20 10.28
CA LEU A 248 -2.08 -9.89 11.49
C LEU A 248 -2.62 -11.34 11.57
N VAL A 249 -1.83 -12.18 12.20
CA VAL A 249 -2.23 -13.55 12.56
C VAL A 249 -3.35 -13.52 13.61
N ASP A 250 -3.16 -12.74 14.67
CA ASP A 250 -4.18 -12.49 15.70
C ASP A 250 -4.43 -10.97 15.84
N PRO A 251 -5.33 -10.42 15.00
CA PRO A 251 -5.62 -8.99 15.03
C PRO A 251 -6.27 -8.52 16.35
N LEU A 252 -6.98 -9.39 17.05
CA LEU A 252 -7.56 -9.05 18.35
C LEU A 252 -6.47 -8.92 19.42
N ALA A 253 -5.53 -9.85 19.48
CA ALA A 253 -4.39 -9.75 20.38
C ALA A 253 -3.52 -8.54 20.05
N GLY A 254 -3.29 -8.25 18.76
CA GLY A 254 -2.57 -7.06 18.31
C GLY A 254 -3.24 -5.75 18.76
N LEU A 255 -4.54 -5.61 18.52
CA LEU A 255 -5.31 -4.46 18.97
C LEU A 255 -5.33 -4.32 20.50
N SER A 256 -5.47 -5.44 21.24
CA SER A 256 -5.41 -5.42 22.72
C SER A 256 -4.04 -4.95 23.19
N ARG A 257 -2.98 -5.42 22.56
CA ARG A 257 -1.61 -5.00 22.90
C ARG A 257 -1.37 -3.51 22.63
N ILE A 258 -1.89 -2.99 21.49
CA ILE A 258 -1.84 -1.55 21.19
C ILE A 258 -2.57 -0.74 22.27
N SER A 259 -3.78 -1.17 22.68
CA SER A 259 -4.53 -0.52 23.75
C SER A 259 -3.74 -0.49 25.07
N GLU A 260 -3.12 -1.61 25.47
CA GLU A 260 -2.27 -1.70 26.67
C GLU A 260 -1.01 -0.83 26.58
N ALA A 261 -0.46 -0.63 25.39
CA ALA A 261 0.76 0.13 25.16
C ALA A 261 0.54 1.65 25.09
N LEU A 262 -0.71 2.11 25.02
CA LEU A 262 -1.01 3.54 25.09
C LEU A 262 -0.71 4.11 26.49
N ALA A 263 -0.09 5.27 26.52
CA ALA A 263 -0.01 6.09 27.74
C ALA A 263 -1.42 6.54 28.19
N PRO A 264 -1.61 6.98 29.43
CA PRO A 264 -2.81 7.70 29.81
C PRO A 264 -3.06 8.86 28.83
N ASP A 265 -4.28 8.97 28.30
CA ASP A 265 -4.65 9.93 27.24
C ASP A 265 -3.93 9.69 25.89
N GLY A 266 -3.27 8.55 25.69
CA GLY A 266 -2.65 8.16 24.44
C GLY A 266 -3.66 7.98 23.31
N MET A 267 -3.19 8.17 22.08
CA MET A 267 -4.01 8.07 20.86
C MET A 267 -3.48 6.95 19.96
N TYR A 268 -4.40 6.19 19.36
CA TYR A 268 -4.05 5.24 18.30
C TYR A 268 -4.68 5.68 16.98
N LEU A 269 -3.83 5.95 15.99
CA LEU A 269 -4.24 6.28 14.63
C LEU A 269 -4.08 5.04 13.75
N MET A 270 -5.18 4.42 13.38
CA MET A 270 -5.23 3.25 12.52
C MET A 270 -5.65 3.67 11.11
N MET A 271 -4.82 3.36 10.10
CA MET A 271 -5.19 3.46 8.69
C MET A 271 -5.36 2.06 8.11
N GLU A 272 -6.49 1.83 7.44
CA GLU A 272 -6.83 0.54 6.83
C GLU A 272 -7.46 0.75 5.45
N PRO A 273 -7.53 -0.29 4.59
CA PRO A 273 -8.25 -0.19 3.34
C PRO A 273 -9.69 0.26 3.56
N ASN A 274 -10.12 1.28 2.82
CA ASN A 274 -11.47 1.82 2.97
C ASN A 274 -12.51 0.89 2.33
N ALA A 275 -12.96 -0.10 3.08
CA ALA A 275 -13.95 -1.10 2.70
C ALA A 275 -15.10 -1.15 3.71
N SER A 276 -16.21 -1.78 3.32
CA SER A 276 -17.26 -2.20 4.22
C SER A 276 -17.09 -3.67 4.59
N SER A 277 -17.55 -4.06 5.78
CA SER A 277 -17.65 -5.47 6.17
C SER A 277 -18.81 -6.20 5.46
N LYS A 278 -19.62 -5.47 4.68
CA LYS A 278 -20.75 -6.01 3.93
C LYS A 278 -20.42 -6.11 2.45
N LEU A 279 -20.53 -7.32 1.90
CA LEU A 279 -20.21 -7.60 0.50
C LEU A 279 -20.96 -6.69 -0.47
N GLU A 280 -22.25 -6.46 -0.24
CA GLU A 280 -23.12 -5.66 -1.10
C GLU A 280 -22.67 -4.19 -1.24
N GLU A 281 -21.97 -3.65 -0.25
CA GLU A 281 -21.41 -2.30 -0.28
C GLU A 281 -20.05 -2.23 -1.01
N ASN A 282 -19.43 -3.39 -1.29
CA ASN A 282 -18.14 -3.54 -1.99
C ASN A 282 -18.28 -4.03 -3.45
N LEU A 283 -19.50 -4.17 -3.99
CA LEU A 283 -19.71 -4.66 -5.37
C LEU A 283 -19.37 -3.57 -6.42
N THR A 284 -18.08 -3.21 -6.47
CA THR A 284 -17.48 -2.19 -7.32
C THR A 284 -16.15 -2.69 -7.88
N ASP A 285 -15.58 -2.01 -8.90
CA ASP A 285 -14.23 -2.33 -9.41
C ASP A 285 -13.16 -2.23 -8.31
N ARG A 286 -13.30 -1.25 -7.39
CA ARG A 286 -12.42 -1.13 -6.23
C ARG A 286 -12.57 -2.33 -5.29
N GLY A 287 -13.79 -2.77 -5.01
CA GLY A 287 -14.03 -3.97 -4.19
C GLY A 287 -13.44 -5.22 -4.86
N ALA A 288 -13.56 -5.36 -6.18
CA ALA A 288 -12.93 -6.47 -6.92
C ALA A 288 -11.40 -6.46 -6.76
N LEU A 289 -10.76 -5.27 -6.81
CA LEU A 289 -9.33 -5.12 -6.54
C LEU A 289 -8.99 -5.53 -5.10
N LEU A 290 -9.73 -5.02 -4.11
CA LEU A 290 -9.49 -5.34 -2.69
C LEU A 290 -9.61 -6.84 -2.43
N TYR A 291 -10.70 -7.50 -2.84
CA TYR A 291 -10.85 -8.96 -2.65
C TYR A 291 -9.79 -9.75 -3.42
N GLY A 292 -9.36 -9.28 -4.60
CA GLY A 292 -8.28 -9.89 -5.36
C GLY A 292 -6.96 -9.84 -4.62
N VAL A 293 -6.55 -8.65 -4.14
CA VAL A 293 -5.33 -8.47 -3.34
C VAL A 293 -5.43 -9.23 -2.02
N SER A 294 -6.58 -9.16 -1.35
CA SER A 294 -6.82 -9.92 -0.12
C SER A 294 -6.52 -11.41 -0.28
N THR A 295 -7.11 -12.02 -1.31
CA THR A 295 -6.95 -13.46 -1.58
C THR A 295 -5.50 -13.81 -1.95
N MET A 296 -4.87 -12.98 -2.77
CA MET A 296 -3.54 -13.27 -3.32
C MET A 296 -2.39 -12.82 -2.42
N HIS A 297 -2.66 -12.03 -1.38
CA HIS A 297 -1.63 -11.52 -0.47
C HIS A 297 -2.11 -11.46 0.99
N CYS A 298 -2.91 -10.47 1.39
CA CYS A 298 -3.17 -10.15 2.79
C CYS A 298 -3.81 -11.30 3.59
N MET A 299 -4.90 -11.86 3.08
CA MET A 299 -5.59 -12.97 3.74
C MET A 299 -4.71 -14.22 3.81
N THR A 300 -4.06 -14.57 2.69
CA THR A 300 -3.30 -15.82 2.58
C THR A 300 -2.06 -15.83 3.48
N GLN A 301 -1.39 -14.69 3.67
CA GLN A 301 -0.23 -14.61 4.57
C GLN A 301 -0.62 -14.83 6.04
N SER A 302 -1.73 -14.26 6.50
CA SER A 302 -2.25 -14.51 7.84
C SER A 302 -2.60 -15.99 8.03
N LEU A 303 -3.29 -16.59 7.06
CA LEU A 303 -3.68 -18.02 7.09
C LEU A 303 -2.49 -18.96 7.05
N ALA A 304 -1.36 -18.58 6.43
CA ALA A 304 -0.14 -19.39 6.42
C ALA A 304 0.39 -19.70 7.82
N HIS A 305 0.17 -18.78 8.74
CA HIS A 305 0.59 -18.87 10.14
C HIS A 305 -0.56 -19.25 11.08
N GLY A 306 -1.67 -19.78 10.55
CA GLY A 306 -2.84 -20.19 11.32
C GLY A 306 -3.70 -19.04 11.86
N GLY A 307 -3.57 -17.87 11.26
CA GLY A 307 -4.27 -16.65 11.64
C GLY A 307 -5.72 -16.58 11.20
N LEU A 308 -6.36 -15.47 11.53
CA LEU A 308 -7.79 -15.23 11.27
C LEU A 308 -8.08 -14.95 9.78
N GLY A 309 -7.09 -14.41 9.04
CA GLY A 309 -7.24 -14.09 7.62
C GLY A 309 -8.26 -13.00 7.33
N LEU A 310 -8.22 -11.87 8.02
CA LEU A 310 -9.15 -10.74 7.82
C LEU A 310 -9.13 -10.24 6.38
N GLY A 311 -7.93 -9.95 5.88
CA GLY A 311 -7.73 -9.40 4.54
C GLY A 311 -8.24 -7.97 4.37
N THR A 312 -7.96 -7.38 3.22
CA THR A 312 -8.18 -5.94 2.93
C THR A 312 -9.64 -5.49 3.02
N ALA A 313 -10.61 -6.39 2.94
CA ALA A 313 -12.04 -6.07 2.95
C ALA A 313 -12.74 -6.37 4.29
N TRP A 314 -11.98 -6.48 5.41
CA TRP A 314 -12.58 -6.68 6.73
C TRP A 314 -13.52 -5.54 7.16
N GLY A 315 -13.20 -4.30 6.72
CA GLY A 315 -14.10 -3.18 6.71
C GLY A 315 -14.35 -2.51 8.06
N ARG A 316 -14.93 -1.31 7.99
CA ARG A 316 -15.12 -0.41 9.14
C ARG A 316 -15.90 -1.04 10.29
N GLN A 317 -16.97 -1.77 9.99
CA GLN A 317 -17.86 -2.31 11.03
C GLN A 317 -17.12 -3.35 11.90
N GLN A 318 -16.38 -4.25 11.24
CA GLN A 318 -15.57 -5.24 11.94
C GLN A 318 -14.39 -4.60 12.68
N ALA A 319 -13.78 -3.56 12.10
CA ALA A 319 -12.73 -2.78 12.74
C ALA A 319 -13.21 -2.14 14.06
N GLU A 320 -14.40 -1.55 14.05
CA GLU A 320 -15.01 -0.98 15.26
C GLU A 320 -15.33 -2.05 16.30
N ASP A 321 -15.97 -3.16 15.92
CA ASP A 321 -16.34 -4.23 16.83
C ASP A 321 -15.11 -4.88 17.48
N MET A 322 -14.05 -5.16 16.71
CA MET A 322 -12.81 -5.72 17.23
C MET A 322 -12.07 -4.75 18.13
N SER A 323 -12.02 -3.46 17.79
CA SER A 323 -11.39 -2.43 18.62
C SER A 323 -12.08 -2.30 19.97
N ARG A 324 -13.40 -2.31 20.02
CA ARG A 324 -14.16 -2.31 21.28
C ARG A 324 -13.89 -3.57 22.10
N THR A 325 -13.81 -4.73 21.47
CA THR A 325 -13.47 -6.00 22.12
C THR A 325 -12.05 -5.99 22.69
N ALA A 326 -11.12 -5.32 21.99
CA ALA A 326 -9.73 -5.15 22.39
C ALA A 326 -9.51 -4.20 23.59
N GLY A 327 -10.55 -3.45 24.01
CA GLY A 327 -10.52 -2.60 25.20
C GLY A 327 -10.53 -1.10 24.94
N PHE A 328 -10.53 -0.64 23.67
CA PHE A 328 -10.64 0.79 23.38
C PHE A 328 -11.99 1.36 23.79
N GLY A 329 -11.96 2.48 24.52
CA GLY A 329 -13.15 3.21 24.97
C GLY A 329 -13.82 4.02 23.86
N SER A 330 -13.05 4.49 22.86
CA SER A 330 -13.57 5.23 21.71
C SER A 330 -13.09 4.68 20.38
N PHE A 331 -13.90 4.87 19.33
CA PHE A 331 -13.57 4.59 17.94
C PHE A 331 -14.22 5.67 17.06
N SER A 332 -13.43 6.46 16.36
CA SER A 332 -13.90 7.57 15.54
C SER A 332 -13.33 7.47 14.13
N PHE A 333 -14.22 7.52 13.13
CA PHE A 333 -13.81 7.60 11.73
C PHE A 333 -13.43 9.05 11.41
N LEU A 334 -12.25 9.26 10.84
CA LEU A 334 -11.71 10.57 10.47
C LEU A 334 -11.97 10.84 8.99
N GLU A 335 -13.14 11.37 8.67
CA GLU A 335 -13.61 11.59 7.30
C GLU A 335 -12.69 12.53 6.52
N ASP A 336 -12.22 13.63 7.13
CA ASP A 336 -11.45 14.69 6.48
C ASP A 336 -10.07 14.24 5.96
N ILE A 337 -9.47 13.23 6.58
CA ILE A 337 -8.19 12.65 6.16
C ILE A 337 -8.35 11.32 5.44
N SER A 338 -9.53 10.72 5.48
CA SER A 338 -9.84 9.51 4.72
C SER A 338 -10.05 9.82 3.24
N ASN A 339 -9.89 8.79 2.42
CA ASN A 339 -10.14 8.87 0.99
C ASN A 339 -10.75 7.56 0.46
N ARG A 340 -10.95 7.46 -0.84
CA ARG A 340 -11.57 6.26 -1.42
C ARG A 340 -10.75 4.97 -1.26
N PHE A 341 -9.45 5.05 -0.94
CA PHE A 341 -8.58 3.88 -0.77
C PHE A 341 -8.28 3.60 0.70
N SER A 342 -8.10 4.63 1.51
CA SER A 342 -7.66 4.54 2.90
C SER A 342 -8.70 5.15 3.84
N ALA A 343 -9.08 4.42 4.86
CA ALA A 343 -9.92 4.84 5.97
C ALA A 343 -9.06 5.06 7.21
N PHE A 344 -9.23 6.19 7.88
CA PHE A 344 -8.51 6.53 9.10
C PHE A 344 -9.44 6.49 10.30
N TYR A 345 -8.98 5.86 11.37
CA TYR A 345 -9.70 5.73 12.62
C TYR A 345 -8.83 6.23 13.78
N LEU A 346 -9.44 7.02 14.65
CA LEU A 346 -8.84 7.45 15.91
C LEU A 346 -9.45 6.65 17.05
N LEU A 347 -8.60 5.99 17.84
CA LEU A 347 -8.99 5.20 19.01
C LEU A 347 -8.31 5.74 20.26
N THR A 348 -9.00 5.68 21.39
CA THR A 348 -8.45 6.00 22.72
C THR A 348 -9.01 5.02 23.74
N ASN A 349 -8.33 4.88 24.90
CA ASN A 349 -8.79 4.08 26.02
C ASN A 349 -9.86 4.79 26.86
#